data_a22f647f38f6204437110d774d3c591a
#
_entry.id   a22f647f38f6204437110d774d3c591a
#
_cell.length_a   1.000
_cell.length_b   1.000
_cell.length_c   1.000
_cell.angle_alpha   90.00
_cell.angle_beta   90.00
_cell.angle_gamma   90.00
#
_symmetry.space_group_name_H-M   'P 1'
#
loop_
_entity.id
_entity.type
_entity.pdbx_description
1 polymer ?
#
loop_
_entity_poly.entity_id
_entity_poly.type
_entity_poly.pdbx_seq_one_letter_code
_entity_poly.pdbx_strand_id
1 'polypeptide(L)'
;MAKIVIAPDGVKLAKAPNMGNSTPPLRGKAGGWSKAVARRNNDFLMSVDGAALVGAGEPFAVSLTFGRDEIVSPARLRDVREAFFDRLRRLDLIRLHWLVEFQGDGTPHLHMLLYLPAGRSDYEGVIRQHWLDVAGWSGARASGQHVVPVSHLRGWKKYLGKHGIRGVHHYQRQMPDGWEEPGRMWGKLGEWPTRTLELECDLDTFFRFRRALRSYRISEARKALREARPSAASKARRSLTFARNCLREPSEEGSRRATLRGVNQWVPEAVTMRLAIELSERPEAMVRLWSDRGTLPSPGV
;
A
#
# COMPACT_ATOMS: atom_id res chain seq x y z
N MET A 1 -7.60 16.73 20.83
CA MET A 1 -6.23 16.25 20.54
C MET A 1 -6.20 15.59 19.18
N ALA A 2 -5.06 15.49 18.55
CA ALA A 2 -4.84 14.80 17.28
C ALA A 2 -3.77 13.73 17.47
N LYS A 3 -3.70 12.78 16.56
CA LYS A 3 -2.79 11.65 16.64
C LYS A 3 -1.98 11.53 15.35
N ILE A 4 -0.66 11.38 15.49
CA ILE A 4 0.28 11.05 14.43
C ILE A 4 0.74 9.64 14.68
N VAL A 5 0.55 8.73 13.72
CA VAL A 5 1.00 7.35 13.82
C VAL A 5 2.12 7.15 12.81
N ILE A 6 3.32 6.92 13.31
CA ILE A 6 4.54 6.68 12.53
C ILE A 6 4.72 5.17 12.39
N ALA A 7 4.99 4.73 11.19
CA ALA A 7 5.26 3.33 10.83
C ALA A 7 6.57 3.25 10.02
N PRO A 8 7.20 2.08 9.88
CA PRO A 8 8.46 1.90 9.14
C PRO A 8 8.45 2.50 7.74
N ASP A 9 7.34 2.40 7.04
CA ASP A 9 7.24 2.88 5.67
C ASP A 9 6.23 4.01 5.47
N GLY A 10 5.68 4.56 6.54
CA GLY A 10 4.69 5.60 6.35
C GLY A 10 4.22 6.30 7.61
N VAL A 11 3.31 7.23 7.41
CA VAL A 11 2.70 8.00 8.49
C VAL A 11 1.20 8.14 8.25
N LYS A 12 0.43 8.02 9.32
CA LYS A 12 -1.01 8.25 9.35
C LYS A 12 -1.31 9.45 10.24
N LEU A 13 -2.11 10.35 9.72
CA LEU A 13 -2.59 11.51 10.45
C LEU A 13 -4.07 11.32 10.79
N ALA A 14 -4.40 11.28 12.08
CA ALA A 14 -5.76 11.12 12.57
C ALA A 14 -6.11 12.28 13.51
N LYS A 15 -7.27 12.92 13.33
CA LYS A 15 -7.88 13.72 14.39
C LYS A 15 -8.48 12.76 15.41
N ALA A 16 -8.55 13.21 16.68
CA ALA A 16 -9.36 12.52 17.66
C ALA A 16 -10.77 12.30 17.09
N PRO A 17 -11.38 11.14 17.28
CA PRO A 17 -12.76 10.95 16.90
C PRO A 17 -13.61 12.02 17.60
N ASN A 18 -14.53 12.64 16.86
CA ASN A 18 -15.60 13.36 17.52
C ASN A 18 -16.27 12.34 18.46
N MET A 19 -16.29 12.64 19.75
CA MET A 19 -16.97 11.83 20.76
C MET A 19 -18.50 11.97 20.63
N GLY A 20 -19.00 11.83 19.42
CA GLY A 20 -20.43 11.59 19.22
C GLY A 20 -20.68 10.10 19.40
N ASN A 21 -21.67 9.77 20.23
CA ASN A 21 -22.18 8.41 20.48
C ASN A 21 -22.68 7.78 19.18
N SER A 22 -21.78 7.38 18.29
CA SER A 22 -22.16 6.56 17.14
C SER A 22 -21.97 5.10 17.52
N THR A 23 -23.06 4.40 17.75
CA THR A 23 -23.09 2.93 17.77
C THR A 23 -22.32 2.43 16.55
N PRO A 24 -21.31 1.57 16.72
CA PRO A 24 -20.60 1.03 15.56
C PRO A 24 -21.62 0.40 14.60
N PRO A 25 -21.57 0.74 13.31
CA PRO A 25 -22.50 0.15 12.36
C PRO A 25 -22.31 -1.38 12.36
N LEU A 26 -23.43 -2.12 12.31
CA LEU A 26 -23.40 -3.57 12.12
C LEU A 26 -22.47 -3.92 10.97
N ARG A 27 -21.71 -5.01 11.12
CA ARG A 27 -20.82 -5.49 10.05
C ARG A 27 -21.68 -5.83 8.83
N GLY A 28 -21.65 -4.96 7.82
CA GLY A 28 -22.26 -5.24 6.53
C GLY A 28 -21.51 -6.35 5.78
N LYS A 29 -22.16 -6.88 4.74
CA LYS A 29 -21.53 -7.82 3.80
C LYS A 29 -20.21 -7.23 3.26
N ALA A 30 -19.22 -8.09 3.00
CA ALA A 30 -17.90 -7.65 2.49
C ALA A 30 -18.05 -7.22 1.02
N GLY A 31 -18.27 -5.93 0.80
CA GLY A 31 -18.52 -5.30 -0.51
C GLY A 31 -17.27 -4.85 -1.25
N GLY A 32 -16.29 -5.72 -1.46
CA GLY A 32 -15.14 -5.42 -2.33
C GLY A 32 -14.19 -4.33 -1.79
N TRP A 33 -13.62 -3.53 -2.68
CA TRP A 33 -12.65 -2.48 -2.37
C TRP A 33 -13.32 -1.17 -1.89
N SER A 34 -13.81 -1.13 -0.66
CA SER A 34 -14.21 0.13 -0.03
C SER A 34 -12.98 0.98 0.38
N LYS A 35 -13.21 2.27 0.65
CA LYS A 35 -12.16 3.16 1.22
C LYS A 35 -11.56 2.59 2.51
N ALA A 36 -12.38 1.98 3.36
CA ALA A 36 -11.95 1.39 4.62
C ALA A 36 -11.11 0.13 4.41
N VAL A 37 -11.49 -0.74 3.46
CA VAL A 37 -10.74 -1.95 3.09
C VAL A 37 -9.37 -1.58 2.55
N ALA A 38 -9.32 -0.65 1.59
CA ALA A 38 -8.07 -0.17 1.01
C ALA A 38 -7.15 0.51 2.04
N ARG A 39 -7.73 1.25 2.99
CA ARG A 39 -6.97 1.87 4.08
C ARG A 39 -6.34 0.82 4.98
N ARG A 40 -7.11 -0.18 5.44
CA ARG A 40 -6.59 -1.24 6.30
C ARG A 40 -5.45 -2.02 5.65
N ASN A 41 -5.56 -2.34 4.36
CA ASN A 41 -4.46 -2.95 3.61
C ASN A 41 -3.21 -2.07 3.61
N ASN A 42 -3.38 -0.79 3.33
CA ASN A 42 -2.27 0.15 3.27
C ASN A 42 -1.63 0.40 4.65
N ASP A 43 -2.44 0.51 5.72
CA ASP A 43 -1.98 0.63 7.10
C ASP A 43 -1.12 -0.58 7.50
N PHE A 44 -1.59 -1.79 7.19
CA PHE A 44 -0.85 -3.01 7.44
C PHE A 44 0.50 -3.00 6.70
N LEU A 45 0.50 -2.76 5.39
CA LEU A 45 1.73 -2.79 4.58
C LEU A 45 2.75 -1.73 5.04
N MET A 46 2.30 -0.57 5.50
CA MET A 46 3.19 0.46 6.05
C MET A 46 3.76 0.08 7.41
N SER A 47 2.99 -0.65 8.24
CA SER A 47 3.42 -1.07 9.58
C SER A 47 4.40 -2.25 9.58
N VAL A 48 4.50 -2.99 8.47
CA VAL A 48 5.45 -4.11 8.35
C VAL A 48 6.89 -3.63 8.46
N ASP A 49 7.60 -4.14 9.45
CA ASP A 49 9.02 -3.84 9.68
C ASP A 49 9.91 -4.65 8.73
N GLY A 50 10.37 -3.97 7.67
CA GLY A 50 11.23 -4.60 6.67
C GLY A 50 12.61 -5.01 7.22
N ALA A 51 13.11 -4.34 8.25
CA ALA A 51 14.38 -4.70 8.87
C ALA A 51 14.27 -6.04 9.62
N ALA A 52 13.15 -6.27 10.32
CA ALA A 52 12.90 -7.54 11.00
C ALA A 52 12.59 -8.71 10.03
N LEU A 53 12.44 -8.44 8.75
CA LEU A 53 12.25 -9.45 7.71
C LEU A 53 13.55 -9.88 7.02
N VAL A 54 14.67 -9.21 7.30
CA VAL A 54 15.97 -9.59 6.74
C VAL A 54 16.36 -10.97 7.31
N GLY A 55 16.68 -11.91 6.43
CA GLY A 55 17.02 -13.28 6.81
C GLY A 55 15.83 -14.17 7.21
N ALA A 56 14.59 -13.66 7.17
CA ALA A 56 13.39 -14.41 7.56
C ALA A 56 12.78 -15.23 6.39
N GLY A 57 13.59 -15.67 5.45
CA GLY A 57 13.24 -16.39 4.23
C GLY A 57 13.44 -15.54 2.97
N GLU A 58 13.17 -16.14 1.83
CA GLU A 58 13.27 -15.49 0.51
C GLU A 58 11.92 -14.86 0.13
N PRO A 59 11.89 -13.53 -0.12
CA PRO A 59 10.67 -12.84 -0.54
C PRO A 59 10.46 -12.92 -2.05
N PHE A 60 9.23 -13.23 -2.47
CA PHE A 60 8.79 -13.22 -3.87
C PHE A 60 7.66 -12.22 -4.10
N ALA A 61 7.80 -11.45 -5.17
CA ALA A 61 6.75 -10.64 -5.76
C ALA A 61 6.01 -11.49 -6.79
N VAL A 62 4.72 -11.69 -6.56
CA VAL A 62 3.91 -12.58 -7.38
C VAL A 62 2.71 -11.83 -7.92
N SER A 63 2.47 -11.96 -9.24
CA SER A 63 1.27 -11.48 -9.90
C SER A 63 0.73 -12.60 -10.77
N LEU A 64 -0.48 -13.06 -10.45
CA LEU A 64 -1.13 -14.21 -11.09
C LEU A 64 -2.45 -13.79 -11.71
N THR A 65 -2.70 -14.26 -12.91
CA THR A 65 -3.87 -13.91 -13.71
C THR A 65 -4.59 -15.19 -14.14
N PHE A 66 -5.91 -15.15 -14.09
CA PHE A 66 -6.76 -16.15 -14.76
C PHE A 66 -6.71 -15.96 -16.28
N GLY A 67 -7.05 -16.99 -17.01
CA GLY A 67 -7.33 -16.88 -18.43
C GLY A 67 -8.69 -16.22 -18.70
N ARG A 68 -9.10 -16.24 -19.96
CA ARG A 68 -10.34 -15.65 -20.43
C ARG A 68 -11.30 -16.67 -21.04
N ASP A 69 -10.94 -17.95 -20.96
CA ASP A 69 -11.75 -19.02 -21.55
C ASP A 69 -13.03 -19.24 -20.76
N GLU A 70 -13.01 -18.92 -19.45
CA GLU A 70 -14.17 -19.01 -18.58
C GLU A 70 -14.29 -17.82 -17.62
N ILE A 71 -15.52 -17.45 -17.27
CA ILE A 71 -15.81 -16.40 -16.29
C ILE A 71 -15.52 -16.91 -14.88
N VAL A 72 -14.69 -16.18 -14.16
CA VAL A 72 -14.32 -16.51 -12.78
C VAL A 72 -15.32 -15.86 -11.82
N SER A 73 -16.13 -16.67 -11.16
CA SER A 73 -17.03 -16.21 -10.09
C SER A 73 -16.28 -15.93 -8.77
N PRO A 74 -16.87 -15.18 -7.83
CA PRO A 74 -16.29 -14.97 -6.49
C PRO A 74 -16.03 -16.26 -5.72
N ALA A 75 -16.95 -17.24 -5.83
CA ALA A 75 -16.80 -18.55 -5.20
C ALA A 75 -15.61 -19.30 -5.82
N ARG A 76 -15.54 -19.33 -7.14
CA ARG A 76 -14.46 -20.01 -7.86
C ARG A 76 -13.09 -19.39 -7.58
N LEU A 77 -13.02 -18.05 -7.54
CA LEU A 77 -11.79 -17.37 -7.12
C LEU A 77 -11.35 -17.80 -5.72
N ARG A 78 -12.28 -17.88 -4.78
CA ARG A 78 -11.98 -18.30 -3.40
C ARG A 78 -11.41 -19.71 -3.38
N ASP A 79 -12.07 -20.67 -4.05
CA ASP A 79 -11.67 -22.07 -4.07
C ASP A 79 -10.29 -22.26 -4.72
N VAL A 80 -10.03 -21.62 -5.86
CA VAL A 80 -8.74 -21.65 -6.55
C VAL A 80 -7.64 -21.02 -5.68
N ARG A 81 -7.94 -19.90 -5.03
CA ARG A 81 -6.99 -19.24 -4.13
C ARG A 81 -6.63 -20.12 -2.93
N GLU A 82 -7.59 -20.74 -2.27
CA GLU A 82 -7.31 -21.65 -1.15
C GLU A 82 -6.53 -22.88 -1.60
N ALA A 83 -6.89 -23.49 -2.71
CA ALA A 83 -6.15 -24.61 -3.29
C ALA A 83 -4.69 -24.21 -3.65
N PHE A 84 -4.48 -23.00 -4.14
CA PHE A 84 -3.16 -22.47 -4.39
C PHE A 84 -2.38 -22.25 -3.08
N PHE A 85 -3.02 -21.69 -2.06
CA PHE A 85 -2.37 -21.47 -0.76
C PHE A 85 -2.00 -22.80 -0.09
N ASP A 86 -2.80 -23.84 -0.23
CA ASP A 86 -2.48 -25.18 0.25
C ASP A 86 -1.22 -25.75 -0.44
N ARG A 87 -1.04 -25.49 -1.73
CA ARG A 87 0.19 -25.85 -2.44
C ARG A 87 1.41 -25.07 -1.93
N LEU A 88 1.25 -23.77 -1.65
CA LEU A 88 2.33 -22.96 -1.07
C LEU A 88 2.67 -23.42 0.35
N ARG A 89 1.70 -23.86 1.17
CA ARG A 89 1.96 -24.43 2.50
C ARG A 89 2.84 -25.70 2.42
N ARG A 90 2.68 -26.51 1.38
CA ARG A 90 3.57 -27.67 1.13
C ARG A 90 5.00 -27.30 0.73
N LEU A 91 5.24 -26.03 0.43
CA LEU A 91 6.58 -25.46 0.23
C LEU A 91 7.10 -24.77 1.49
N ASP A 92 6.54 -25.08 2.66
CA ASP A 92 6.87 -24.45 3.95
C ASP A 92 6.70 -22.94 3.94
N LEU A 93 5.56 -22.47 3.39
CA LEU A 93 5.22 -21.05 3.34
C LEU A 93 5.35 -20.39 4.71
N ILE A 94 6.29 -19.46 4.84
CA ILE A 94 6.53 -18.74 6.09
C ILE A 94 5.46 -17.69 6.32
N ARG A 95 5.19 -16.88 5.28
CA ARG A 95 4.16 -15.82 5.31
C ARG A 95 3.72 -15.41 3.93
N LEU A 96 2.53 -14.87 3.85
CA LEU A 96 1.93 -14.41 2.60
C LEU A 96 1.03 -13.20 2.88
N HIS A 97 1.20 -12.15 2.10
CA HIS A 97 0.21 -11.09 1.92
C HIS A 97 -0.34 -11.16 0.49
N TRP A 98 -1.64 -11.02 0.33
CA TRP A 98 -2.30 -11.09 -0.97
C TRP A 98 -3.35 -10.03 -1.13
N LEU A 99 -3.63 -9.66 -2.35
CA LEU A 99 -4.78 -8.84 -2.74
C LEU A 99 -5.30 -9.24 -4.12
N VAL A 100 -6.58 -8.96 -4.36
CA VAL A 100 -7.26 -9.15 -5.63
C VAL A 100 -7.53 -7.81 -6.28
N GLU A 101 -7.27 -7.69 -7.56
CA GLU A 101 -7.70 -6.58 -8.42
C GLU A 101 -8.41 -7.15 -9.63
N PHE A 102 -8.97 -6.26 -10.45
CA PHE A 102 -9.55 -6.63 -11.74
C PHE A 102 -8.78 -5.97 -12.87
N GLN A 103 -8.61 -6.70 -13.95
CA GLN A 103 -8.14 -6.16 -15.23
C GLN A 103 -9.25 -5.31 -15.87
N GLY A 104 -8.95 -4.62 -16.96
CA GLY A 104 -9.93 -3.78 -17.65
C GLY A 104 -11.13 -4.54 -18.22
N ASP A 105 -10.98 -5.83 -18.44
CA ASP A 105 -12.02 -6.76 -18.89
C ASP A 105 -12.76 -7.49 -17.73
N GLY A 106 -12.48 -7.13 -16.49
CA GLY A 106 -13.09 -7.76 -15.32
C GLY A 106 -12.41 -9.04 -14.84
N THR A 107 -11.37 -9.53 -15.52
CA THR A 107 -10.64 -10.74 -15.11
C THR A 107 -9.95 -10.52 -13.75
N PRO A 108 -10.13 -11.41 -12.77
CA PRO A 108 -9.44 -11.31 -11.49
C PRO A 108 -7.92 -11.44 -11.64
N HIS A 109 -7.20 -10.68 -10.84
CA HIS A 109 -5.75 -10.64 -10.83
C HIS A 109 -5.25 -10.59 -9.40
N LEU A 110 -4.39 -11.55 -9.02
CA LEU A 110 -3.85 -11.65 -7.68
C LEU A 110 -2.46 -11.05 -7.64
N HIS A 111 -2.22 -10.18 -6.65
CA HIS A 111 -0.87 -9.74 -6.30
C HIS A 111 -0.52 -10.23 -4.92
N MET A 112 0.71 -10.72 -4.75
CA MET A 112 1.17 -11.29 -3.49
C MET A 112 2.60 -10.87 -3.17
N LEU A 113 2.87 -10.80 -1.87
CA LEU A 113 4.22 -10.83 -1.30
C LEU A 113 4.27 -12.07 -0.42
N LEU A 114 5.09 -13.03 -0.77
CA LEU A 114 5.25 -14.25 0.00
C LEU A 114 6.71 -14.52 0.36
N TYR A 115 6.91 -15.25 1.44
CA TYR A 115 8.22 -15.67 1.93
C TYR A 115 8.26 -17.18 2.02
N LEU A 116 9.29 -17.78 1.43
CA LEU A 116 9.60 -19.21 1.48
C LEU A 116 10.96 -19.42 2.15
N PRO A 117 11.27 -20.63 2.63
CA PRO A 117 12.60 -20.95 3.13
C PRO A 117 13.69 -20.64 2.10
N ALA A 118 14.86 -20.21 2.56
CA ALA A 118 15.98 -19.94 1.67
C ALA A 118 16.63 -21.25 1.14
N GLY A 119 17.35 -21.13 0.03
CA GLY A 119 18.23 -22.19 -0.48
C GLY A 119 17.65 -23.04 -1.61
N ARG A 120 16.56 -22.64 -2.21
CA ARG A 120 15.96 -23.33 -3.35
C ARG A 120 15.82 -22.40 -4.56
N SER A 121 16.45 -22.73 -5.68
CA SER A 121 16.53 -21.88 -6.87
C SER A 121 15.37 -22.02 -7.84
N ASP A 122 14.48 -23.01 -7.67
CA ASP A 122 13.39 -23.31 -8.61
C ASP A 122 12.01 -22.76 -8.19
N TYR A 123 11.94 -22.00 -7.10
CA TYR A 123 10.67 -21.47 -6.57
C TYR A 123 9.82 -20.71 -7.62
N GLU A 124 10.43 -19.92 -8.48
CA GLU A 124 9.70 -19.17 -9.49
C GLU A 124 8.91 -20.10 -10.43
N GLY A 125 9.55 -21.18 -10.88
CA GLY A 125 8.94 -22.20 -11.74
C GLY A 125 7.85 -22.97 -11.00
N VAL A 126 8.14 -23.41 -9.78
CA VAL A 126 7.22 -24.20 -8.95
C VAL A 126 5.96 -23.39 -8.56
N ILE A 127 6.11 -22.14 -8.13
CA ILE A 127 4.98 -21.27 -7.80
C ILE A 127 4.10 -21.06 -9.05
N ARG A 128 4.73 -20.80 -10.21
CA ARG A 128 4.00 -20.62 -11.47
C ARG A 128 3.25 -21.89 -11.86
N GLN A 129 3.89 -23.06 -11.76
CA GLN A 129 3.26 -24.35 -12.06
C GLN A 129 2.09 -24.63 -11.12
N HIS A 130 2.25 -24.41 -9.81
CA HIS A 130 1.17 -24.57 -8.84
C HIS A 130 -0.05 -23.71 -9.14
N TRP A 131 0.17 -22.50 -9.67
CA TRP A 131 -0.93 -21.67 -10.13
C TRP A 131 -1.62 -22.26 -11.37
N LEU A 132 -0.84 -22.68 -12.35
CA LEU A 132 -1.40 -23.28 -13.58
C LEU A 132 -2.20 -24.55 -13.31
N ASP A 133 -1.76 -25.37 -12.34
CA ASP A 133 -2.47 -26.58 -11.94
C ASP A 133 -3.88 -26.28 -11.36
N VAL A 134 -4.06 -25.13 -10.69
CA VAL A 134 -5.36 -24.82 -10.07
C VAL A 134 -6.20 -23.85 -10.92
N ALA A 135 -5.58 -23.06 -11.79
CA ALA A 135 -6.24 -22.02 -12.59
C ALA A 135 -6.23 -22.31 -14.10
N GLY A 136 -5.58 -23.39 -14.55
CA GLY A 136 -5.42 -23.73 -15.97
C GLY A 136 -6.74 -23.93 -16.71
N TRP A 137 -7.80 -24.40 -16.02
CA TRP A 137 -9.16 -24.53 -16.56
C TRP A 137 -9.69 -23.18 -17.14
N SER A 138 -9.23 -22.04 -16.64
CA SER A 138 -9.64 -20.72 -17.13
C SER A 138 -8.87 -20.28 -18.39
N GLY A 139 -7.95 -21.09 -18.92
CA GLY A 139 -7.03 -20.70 -19.98
C GLY A 139 -5.81 -19.90 -19.49
N ALA A 140 -5.51 -19.94 -18.19
CA ALA A 140 -4.32 -19.31 -17.64
C ALA A 140 -3.05 -19.88 -18.28
N ARG A 141 -2.12 -19.02 -18.73
CA ARG A 141 -0.88 -19.39 -19.42
C ARG A 141 0.34 -18.95 -18.61
N ALA A 142 1.44 -19.69 -18.73
CA ALA A 142 2.69 -19.39 -18.03
C ALA A 142 3.23 -17.98 -18.30
N SER A 143 3.08 -17.49 -19.52
CA SER A 143 3.50 -16.14 -19.94
C SER A 143 2.73 -15.01 -19.23
N GLY A 144 1.54 -15.29 -18.72
CA GLY A 144 0.72 -14.33 -17.96
C GLY A 144 1.05 -14.28 -16.46
N GLN A 145 1.94 -15.17 -16.00
CA GLN A 145 2.25 -15.32 -14.57
C GLN A 145 3.61 -14.73 -14.26
N HIS A 146 3.63 -13.75 -13.37
CA HIS A 146 4.86 -13.07 -12.97
C HIS A 146 5.24 -13.48 -11.55
N VAL A 147 6.39 -14.12 -11.41
CA VAL A 147 6.96 -14.55 -10.14
C VAL A 147 8.42 -14.17 -10.16
N VAL A 148 8.87 -13.32 -9.26
CA VAL A 148 10.28 -12.87 -9.18
C VAL A 148 10.71 -12.65 -7.73
N PRO A 149 11.99 -12.85 -7.39
CA PRO A 149 12.53 -12.44 -6.10
C PRO A 149 12.36 -10.94 -5.87
N VAL A 150 12.13 -10.55 -4.63
CA VAL A 150 11.98 -9.13 -4.27
C VAL A 150 13.33 -8.51 -3.96
N SER A 151 13.84 -7.69 -4.87
CA SER A 151 15.06 -6.90 -4.64
C SER A 151 14.81 -5.64 -3.80
N HIS A 152 13.59 -5.11 -3.81
CA HIS A 152 13.23 -3.85 -3.14
C HIS A 152 11.88 -3.95 -2.43
N LEU A 153 11.90 -4.48 -1.19
CA LEU A 153 10.71 -4.79 -0.40
C LEU A 153 9.75 -3.59 -0.24
N ARG A 154 10.29 -2.41 0.13
CA ARG A 154 9.47 -1.20 0.31
C ARG A 154 8.75 -0.80 -0.98
N GLY A 155 9.41 -0.93 -2.13
CA GLY A 155 8.81 -0.66 -3.44
C GLY A 155 7.63 -1.58 -3.73
N TRP A 156 7.77 -2.87 -3.46
CA TRP A 156 6.71 -3.84 -3.66
C TRP A 156 5.55 -3.65 -2.67
N LYS A 157 5.83 -3.43 -1.38
CA LYS A 157 4.79 -3.07 -0.39
C LYS A 157 3.99 -1.84 -0.82
N LYS A 158 4.68 -0.79 -1.30
CA LYS A 158 4.03 0.42 -1.83
C LYS A 158 3.16 0.13 -3.05
N TYR A 159 3.60 -0.77 -3.93
CA TYR A 159 2.80 -1.22 -5.06
C TYR A 159 1.52 -1.93 -4.59
N LEU A 160 1.62 -2.87 -3.64
CA LEU A 160 0.46 -3.55 -3.04
C LEU A 160 -0.47 -2.58 -2.28
N GLY A 161 0.07 -1.49 -1.74
CA GLY A 161 -0.67 -0.41 -1.07
C GLY A 161 -1.37 0.59 -2.01
N LYS A 162 -1.21 0.46 -3.33
CA LYS A 162 -1.70 1.43 -4.33
C LYS A 162 -3.20 1.74 -4.24
N HIS A 163 -4.01 0.78 -3.80
CA HIS A 163 -5.45 0.97 -3.63
C HIS A 163 -5.81 1.99 -2.54
N GLY A 164 -4.94 2.22 -1.57
CA GLY A 164 -5.13 3.28 -0.58
C GLY A 164 -5.12 4.70 -1.16
N ILE A 165 -4.52 4.86 -2.35
CA ILE A 165 -4.37 6.16 -3.04
C ILE A 165 -5.36 6.29 -4.20
N ARG A 166 -5.76 5.18 -4.83
CA ARG A 166 -6.67 5.17 -5.98
C ARG A 166 -8.11 5.49 -5.57
N GLY A 167 -8.81 6.27 -6.40
CA GLY A 167 -10.23 6.53 -6.23
C GLY A 167 -11.07 5.24 -6.32
N VAL A 168 -12.27 5.28 -5.75
CA VAL A 168 -13.21 4.14 -5.79
C VAL A 168 -13.66 3.78 -7.21
N HIS A 169 -13.65 4.75 -8.12
CA HIS A 169 -14.01 4.55 -9.53
C HIS A 169 -12.84 4.07 -10.41
N HIS A 170 -11.68 3.74 -9.83
CA HIS A 170 -10.59 3.18 -10.63
C HIS A 170 -10.97 1.76 -11.07
N TYR A 171 -10.82 1.42 -12.36
CA TYR A 171 -11.26 0.14 -12.93
C TYR A 171 -10.79 -1.09 -12.15
N GLN A 172 -9.57 -1.10 -11.62
CA GLN A 172 -9.04 -2.20 -10.82
C GLN A 172 -9.75 -2.42 -9.46
N ARG A 173 -10.65 -1.51 -9.08
CA ARG A 173 -11.47 -1.58 -7.87
C ARG A 173 -12.95 -1.78 -8.17
N GLN A 174 -13.35 -1.63 -9.42
CA GLN A 174 -14.72 -1.88 -9.85
C GLN A 174 -14.98 -3.39 -9.83
N MET A 175 -16.11 -3.76 -9.26
CA MET A 175 -16.54 -5.15 -9.27
C MET A 175 -17.17 -5.45 -10.63
N PRO A 176 -16.79 -6.54 -11.29
CA PRO A 176 -17.50 -7.02 -12.45
C PRO A 176 -18.95 -7.43 -12.10
N ASP A 177 -19.81 -7.53 -13.08
CA ASP A 177 -21.15 -8.06 -12.93
C ASP A 177 -21.09 -9.47 -12.34
N GLY A 178 -22.01 -9.79 -11.44
CA GLY A 178 -22.01 -11.07 -10.72
C GLY A 178 -21.06 -11.15 -9.52
N TRP A 179 -20.43 -10.02 -9.14
CA TRP A 179 -19.50 -9.93 -8.01
C TRP A 179 -20.07 -9.12 -6.82
N GLU A 180 -21.36 -9.25 -6.54
CA GLU A 180 -22.04 -8.54 -5.44
C GLU A 180 -21.49 -8.93 -4.07
N GLU A 181 -21.01 -10.17 -3.93
CA GLU A 181 -20.39 -10.71 -2.71
C GLU A 181 -18.97 -11.21 -2.95
N PRO A 182 -18.01 -10.33 -3.24
CA PRO A 182 -16.65 -10.75 -3.64
C PRO A 182 -15.83 -11.35 -2.49
N GLY A 183 -16.30 -11.23 -1.25
CA GLY A 183 -15.55 -11.63 -0.07
C GLY A 183 -14.37 -10.72 0.25
N ARG A 184 -13.29 -11.28 0.77
CA ARG A 184 -12.10 -10.52 1.13
C ARG A 184 -11.27 -10.20 -0.11
N MET A 185 -10.98 -8.92 -0.31
CA MET A 185 -10.13 -8.44 -1.41
C MET A 185 -8.64 -8.42 -1.07
N TRP A 186 -8.28 -8.62 0.18
CA TRP A 186 -6.91 -8.79 0.64
C TRP A 186 -6.85 -9.57 1.95
N GLY A 187 -5.71 -10.11 2.25
CA GLY A 187 -5.45 -10.81 3.51
C GLY A 187 -3.98 -11.14 3.71
N LYS A 188 -3.71 -11.81 4.81
CA LYS A 188 -2.38 -12.27 5.17
C LYS A 188 -2.42 -13.63 5.83
N LEU A 189 -1.36 -14.41 5.67
CA LEU A 189 -1.07 -15.66 6.37
C LEU A 189 0.30 -15.55 7.02
N GLY A 190 0.53 -16.34 8.07
CA GLY A 190 1.75 -16.33 8.85
C GLY A 190 1.91 -15.07 9.69
N GLU A 191 2.99 -15.03 10.46
CA GLU A 191 3.30 -13.91 11.34
C GLU A 191 4.09 -12.84 10.59
N TRP A 192 3.69 -11.58 10.79
CA TRP A 192 4.32 -10.42 10.19
C TRP A 192 4.84 -9.50 11.28
N PRO A 193 6.13 -9.20 11.35
CA PRO A 193 6.64 -8.20 12.26
C PRO A 193 6.07 -6.84 11.86
N THR A 194 5.29 -6.25 12.75
CA THR A 194 4.69 -4.93 12.55
C THR A 194 5.00 -4.04 13.73
N ARG A 195 5.25 -2.76 13.49
CA ARG A 195 5.40 -1.76 14.55
C ARG A 195 4.83 -0.41 14.15
N THR A 196 4.38 0.34 15.13
CA THR A 196 3.94 1.72 14.98
C THR A 196 4.27 2.48 16.25
N LEU A 197 4.58 3.78 16.09
CA LEU A 197 4.69 4.73 17.18
C LEU A 197 3.52 5.71 17.08
N GLU A 198 2.74 5.82 18.15
CA GLU A 198 1.65 6.77 18.24
C GLU A 198 2.07 8.00 19.04
N LEU A 199 1.91 9.17 18.49
CA LEU A 199 2.19 10.46 19.12
C LEU A 199 0.87 11.23 19.23
N GLU A 200 0.49 11.58 20.46
CA GLU A 200 -0.61 12.51 20.69
C GLU A 200 -0.08 13.95 20.71
N CYS A 201 -0.82 14.86 20.09
CA CYS A 201 -0.42 16.25 19.99
C CYS A 201 -1.64 17.19 19.95
N ASP A 202 -1.41 18.47 20.22
CA ASP A 202 -2.41 19.50 19.99
C ASP A 202 -2.66 19.72 18.47
N LEU A 203 -3.64 20.55 18.15
CA LEU A 203 -4.01 20.79 16.76
C LEU A 203 -2.98 21.64 16.02
N ASP A 204 -2.28 22.54 16.70
CA ASP A 204 -1.24 23.37 16.04
C ASP A 204 -0.05 22.51 15.64
N THR A 205 0.49 21.70 16.54
CA THR A 205 1.53 20.71 16.26
C THR A 205 1.13 19.77 15.13
N PHE A 206 -0.12 19.27 15.16
CA PHE A 206 -0.65 18.43 14.09
C PHE A 206 -0.65 19.14 12.73
N PHE A 207 -1.08 20.39 12.67
CA PHE A 207 -1.09 21.13 11.41
C PHE A 207 0.31 21.56 10.97
N ARG A 208 1.23 21.80 11.89
CA ARG A 208 2.66 22.04 11.57
C ARG A 208 3.29 20.78 10.97
N PHE A 209 3.11 19.64 11.60
CA PHE A 209 3.59 18.37 11.06
C PHE A 209 3.02 18.09 9.66
N ARG A 210 1.74 18.33 9.48
CA ARG A 210 1.08 18.18 8.18
C ARG A 210 1.68 19.09 7.11
N ARG A 211 1.98 20.36 7.45
CA ARG A 211 2.65 21.31 6.53
C ARG A 211 4.06 20.88 6.18
N ALA A 212 4.84 20.45 7.16
CA ALA A 212 6.20 19.95 6.97
C ALA A 212 6.24 18.71 6.08
N LEU A 213 5.35 17.74 6.32
CA LEU A 213 5.19 16.56 5.49
C LEU A 213 4.84 16.91 4.03
N ARG A 214 3.99 17.92 3.83
CA ARG A 214 3.70 18.43 2.48
C ARG A 214 4.95 19.04 1.82
N SER A 215 5.68 19.85 2.54
CA SER A 215 6.91 20.49 2.03
C SER A 215 7.94 19.44 1.62
N TYR A 216 8.15 18.41 2.45
CA TYR A 216 8.97 17.25 2.12
C TYR A 216 8.52 16.59 0.80
N ARG A 217 7.23 16.28 0.66
CA ARG A 217 6.71 15.63 -0.56
C ARG A 217 6.86 16.49 -1.80
N ILE A 218 6.69 17.81 -1.68
CA ILE A 218 6.92 18.73 -2.79
C ILE A 218 8.41 18.75 -3.17
N SER A 219 9.31 18.77 -2.19
CA SER A 219 10.75 18.69 -2.42
C SER A 219 11.15 17.42 -3.16
N GLU A 220 10.70 16.26 -2.68
CA GLU A 220 10.94 14.96 -3.34
C GLU A 220 10.39 14.93 -4.79
N ALA A 221 9.18 15.46 -4.99
CA ALA A 221 8.59 15.50 -6.32
C ALA A 221 9.33 16.47 -7.26
N ARG A 222 9.87 17.57 -6.76
CA ARG A 222 10.74 18.48 -7.53
C ARG A 222 12.06 17.82 -7.89
N LYS A 223 12.68 17.10 -6.93
CA LYS A 223 13.91 16.34 -7.17
C LYS A 223 13.67 15.30 -8.26
N ALA A 224 12.63 14.47 -8.12
CA ALA A 224 12.27 13.48 -9.11
C ALA A 224 11.98 14.09 -10.50
N LEU A 225 11.43 15.30 -10.58
CA LEU A 225 11.20 15.97 -11.85
C LEU A 225 12.51 16.45 -12.50
N ARG A 226 13.48 16.95 -11.70
CA ARG A 226 14.80 17.36 -12.22
C ARG A 226 15.61 16.19 -12.75
N GLU A 227 15.49 15.03 -12.10
CA GLU A 227 16.22 13.80 -12.42
C GLU A 227 15.49 12.92 -13.46
N ALA A 228 14.28 13.30 -13.85
CA ALA A 228 13.46 12.50 -14.74
C ALA A 228 14.00 12.51 -16.17
N ARG A 229 14.13 11.32 -16.75
CA ARG A 229 14.36 11.16 -18.19
C ARG A 229 13.16 11.73 -18.97
N PRO A 230 13.30 12.12 -20.24
CA PRO A 230 12.21 12.70 -21.05
C PRO A 230 10.91 11.85 -21.03
N SER A 231 11.03 10.52 -21.13
CA SER A 231 9.90 9.58 -21.09
C SER A 231 9.15 9.56 -19.76
N ALA A 232 9.81 9.90 -18.65
CA ALA A 232 9.23 9.94 -17.30
C ALA A 232 8.76 11.33 -16.86
N ALA A 233 9.11 12.39 -17.58
CA ALA A 233 8.88 13.77 -17.19
C ALA A 233 7.38 14.09 -16.98
N SER A 234 6.50 13.58 -17.83
CA SER A 234 5.04 13.77 -17.69
C SER A 234 4.51 13.16 -16.38
N LYS A 235 4.98 11.97 -16.01
CA LYS A 235 4.62 11.31 -14.73
C LYS A 235 5.14 12.11 -13.54
N ALA A 236 6.37 12.61 -13.61
CA ALA A 236 6.99 13.41 -12.55
C ALA A 236 6.26 14.76 -12.36
N ARG A 237 5.84 15.44 -13.44
CA ARG A 237 5.01 16.67 -13.38
C ARG A 237 3.67 16.40 -12.68
N ARG A 238 2.97 15.31 -13.04
CA ARG A 238 1.71 14.92 -12.37
C ARG A 238 1.92 14.66 -10.87
N SER A 239 3.02 14.00 -10.50
CA SER A 239 3.38 13.76 -9.10
C SER A 239 3.60 15.06 -8.32
N LEU A 240 4.29 16.04 -8.93
CA LEU A 240 4.49 17.36 -8.33
C LEU A 240 3.17 18.13 -8.16
N THR A 241 2.30 18.11 -9.18
CA THR A 241 0.97 18.72 -9.08
C THR A 241 0.15 18.08 -7.97
N PHE A 242 0.16 16.75 -7.87
CA PHE A 242 -0.49 16.02 -6.79
C PHE A 242 0.07 16.44 -5.41
N ALA A 243 1.40 16.48 -5.24
CA ALA A 243 2.04 16.87 -3.99
C ALA A 243 1.65 18.31 -3.57
N ARG A 244 1.56 19.25 -4.52
CA ARG A 244 1.11 20.62 -4.27
C ARG A 244 -0.35 20.71 -3.83
N ASN A 245 -1.19 19.83 -4.33
CA ASN A 245 -2.63 19.83 -4.05
C ASN A 245 -3.03 19.03 -2.81
N CYS A 246 -2.15 18.20 -2.27
CA CYS A 246 -2.43 17.28 -1.16
C CYS A 246 -2.98 17.92 0.12
N LEU A 247 -2.84 19.22 0.33
CA LEU A 247 -3.25 19.89 1.58
C LEU A 247 -4.29 20.98 1.37
N ARG A 248 -4.71 21.23 0.16
CA ARG A 248 -5.79 22.19 -0.05
C ARG A 248 -7.08 21.60 0.53
N GLU A 249 -7.83 22.41 1.23
CA GLU A 249 -9.12 21.96 1.75
C GLU A 249 -10.06 21.60 0.59
N PRO A 250 -10.86 20.54 0.74
CA PRO A 250 -11.87 20.24 -0.25
C PRO A 250 -12.90 21.38 -0.23
N SER A 251 -13.14 22.00 -1.35
CA SER A 251 -14.20 22.97 -1.50
C SER A 251 -15.59 22.32 -1.64
N GLU A 252 -15.63 21.01 -2.00
CA GLU A 252 -16.85 20.27 -2.26
C GLU A 252 -16.68 18.77 -2.08
N GLU A 253 -17.77 18.05 -1.90
CA GLU A 253 -17.84 16.62 -1.79
C GLU A 253 -17.26 15.96 -3.05
N GLY A 254 -16.28 15.06 -2.88
CA GLY A 254 -15.60 14.40 -3.99
C GLY A 254 -14.24 14.99 -4.41
N SER A 255 -13.84 16.15 -3.85
CA SER A 255 -12.54 16.76 -4.13
C SER A 255 -11.37 15.87 -3.67
N ARG A 256 -10.39 15.66 -4.55
CA ARG A 256 -9.14 14.92 -4.27
C ARG A 256 -8.23 15.60 -3.22
N ARG A 257 -8.65 16.71 -2.63
CA ARG A 257 -7.82 17.61 -1.81
C ARG A 257 -7.64 17.15 -0.37
N ALA A 258 -8.50 16.26 0.13
CA ALA A 258 -8.53 15.85 1.53
C ALA A 258 -7.57 14.70 1.87
N THR A 259 -6.62 14.38 1.02
CA THR A 259 -5.82 13.15 1.11
C THR A 259 -4.89 13.06 2.31
N LEU A 260 -4.62 14.15 3.03
CA LEU A 260 -3.81 14.09 4.26
C LEU A 260 -4.65 14.01 5.55
N ARG A 261 -5.96 14.17 5.49
CA ARG A 261 -6.85 13.87 6.62
C ARG A 261 -7.14 12.37 6.63
N GLY A 262 -6.54 11.65 7.56
CA GLY A 262 -6.80 10.22 7.75
C GLY A 262 -6.30 9.33 6.61
N VAL A 263 -5.39 9.82 5.77
CA VAL A 263 -4.78 9.06 4.69
C VAL A 263 -3.32 8.77 5.04
N ASN A 264 -2.96 7.54 4.82
CA ASN A 264 -1.63 7.02 5.00
C ASN A 264 -0.71 7.51 3.90
N GLN A 265 0.41 8.06 4.30
CA GLN A 265 1.44 8.55 3.38
C GLN A 265 2.68 7.66 3.46
N TRP A 266 3.11 7.15 2.33
CA TRP A 266 4.36 6.41 2.20
C TRP A 266 5.55 7.38 2.31
N VAL A 267 6.12 7.47 3.51
CA VAL A 267 7.26 8.32 3.85
C VAL A 267 8.24 7.46 4.66
N PRO A 268 9.56 7.54 4.42
CA PRO A 268 10.54 6.82 5.24
C PRO A 268 10.41 7.19 6.72
N GLU A 269 10.54 6.22 7.60
CA GLU A 269 10.45 6.43 9.04
C GLU A 269 11.42 7.50 9.54
N ALA A 270 12.68 7.46 9.09
CA ALA A 270 13.68 8.44 9.46
C ALA A 270 13.23 9.89 9.20
N VAL A 271 12.48 10.12 8.11
CA VAL A 271 11.93 11.44 7.80
C VAL A 271 10.82 11.80 8.78
N THR A 272 9.88 10.89 9.06
CA THR A 272 8.75 11.16 9.95
C THR A 272 9.19 11.31 11.40
N MET A 273 10.14 10.50 11.86
CA MET A 273 10.75 10.63 13.19
C MET A 273 11.47 11.97 13.34
N ARG A 274 12.30 12.32 12.37
CA ARG A 274 13.00 13.61 12.38
C ARG A 274 12.02 14.78 12.44
N LEU A 275 10.97 14.76 11.62
CA LEU A 275 9.93 15.78 11.65
C LEU A 275 9.24 15.87 13.02
N ALA A 276 9.00 14.74 13.68
CA ALA A 276 8.38 14.70 15.01
C ALA A 276 9.32 15.29 16.08
N ILE A 277 10.61 14.93 16.06
CA ILE A 277 11.61 15.45 16.99
C ILE A 277 11.79 16.97 16.82
N GLU A 278 12.00 17.44 15.59
CA GLU A 278 12.18 18.87 15.31
C GLU A 278 10.95 19.70 15.70
N LEU A 279 9.73 19.13 15.61
CA LEU A 279 8.52 19.80 16.08
C LEU A 279 8.42 19.88 17.61
N SER A 280 8.94 18.88 18.32
CA SER A 280 8.94 18.88 19.79
C SER A 280 10.00 19.85 20.35
N GLU A 281 11.16 19.96 19.69
CA GLU A 281 12.29 20.76 20.17
C GLU A 281 12.29 22.22 19.69
N ARG A 282 11.80 22.44 18.45
CA ARG A 282 11.83 23.78 17.80
C ARG A 282 10.60 23.99 16.90
N PRO A 283 9.43 24.20 17.48
CA PRO A 283 8.20 24.26 16.71
C PRO A 283 8.17 25.34 15.61
N GLU A 284 8.97 26.41 15.73
CA GLU A 284 8.97 27.54 14.78
C GLU A 284 9.94 27.37 13.61
N ALA A 285 11.02 26.58 13.78
CA ALA A 285 12.09 26.45 12.79
C ALA A 285 11.69 25.62 11.56
N MET A 286 10.73 24.72 11.71
CA MET A 286 10.41 23.73 10.69
C MET A 286 9.72 24.25 9.44
N VAL A 287 8.98 25.34 9.54
CA VAL A 287 8.30 25.92 8.35
C VAL A 287 9.30 26.48 7.36
N ARG A 288 10.48 26.89 7.81
CA ARG A 288 11.54 27.51 6.98
C ARG A 288 12.49 26.49 6.35
N LEU A 289 12.79 25.37 7.02
CA LEU A 289 13.75 24.36 6.52
C LEU A 289 13.40 23.72 5.18
N TRP A 290 12.11 23.63 4.87
CA TRP A 290 11.61 22.99 3.65
C TRP A 290 11.22 23.95 2.53
N SER A 291 11.13 25.26 2.81
CA SER A 291 10.80 26.28 1.80
C SER A 291 12.02 26.75 1.00
N ASP A 292 13.21 26.81 1.61
CA ASP A 292 14.36 27.50 1.03
C ASP A 292 15.49 26.61 0.52
N ARG A 293 15.58 25.35 0.93
CA ARG A 293 16.65 24.43 0.48
C ARG A 293 16.12 23.07 0.10
N GLY A 294 16.19 22.76 -1.18
CA GLY A 294 15.68 21.50 -1.78
C GLY A 294 16.41 20.20 -1.38
N THR A 295 17.16 20.18 -0.27
CA THR A 295 17.89 18.98 0.19
C THR A 295 17.83 18.88 1.71
N LEU A 296 17.43 17.70 2.22
CA LEU A 296 17.78 17.31 3.58
C LEU A 296 19.32 17.24 3.68
N PRO A 297 19.94 17.74 4.74
CA PRO A 297 21.30 17.33 5.04
C PRO A 297 21.32 15.83 5.23
N SER A 298 22.28 15.16 4.59
CA SER A 298 22.51 13.72 4.81
C SER A 298 22.70 13.47 6.30
N PRO A 299 22.15 12.38 6.87
CA PRO A 299 22.51 11.99 8.22
C PRO A 299 24.04 11.81 8.22
N GLY A 300 24.73 12.57 9.05
CA GLY A 300 26.14 12.35 9.32
C GLY A 300 26.34 10.91 9.78
N VAL A 301 27.40 10.31 9.28
CA VAL A 301 27.91 8.96 9.59
C VAL A 301 28.13 8.81 11.09
#